data_e0124e723989cd21a3a4032915c4ef3a
#
_entry.id   e0124e723989cd21a3a4032915c4ef3a
#
_cell.length_a   1.000
_cell.length_b   1.000
_cell.length_c   1.000
_cell.angle_alpha   90.00
_cell.angle_beta   90.00
_cell.angle_gamma   90.00
#
_symmetry.space_group_name_H-M   'P 1'
#
loop_
_entity.id
_entity.type
_entity.pdbx_description
1 polymer ?
#
loop_
_entity_poly.entity_id
_entity_poly.type
_entity_poly.pdbx_seq_one_letter_code
_entity_poly.pdbx_strand_id
1 'polypeptide(L)'
;HALHPETPMHFFWDKQDADEVTKVDATLSFHQIDDVKFLNRMAGCRAYASTAGFESICEAMYLSKPVLMVPAHIEQDCNAYDARQAGAGIIGESFDLESLLRFAGTYVPNREFIRWVRSCERQIIGELERLADQHSAVTVPTLTNYFPI
;
A
#
# COMPACT_ATOMS: atom_id res chain seq x y z
N HIS A 1 7.14 -21.48 3.79
CA HIS A 1 6.00 -22.36 4.18
C HIS A 1 6.47 -23.66 4.82
N ALA A 2 7.46 -24.37 4.26
CA ALA A 2 7.95 -25.65 4.79
C ALA A 2 8.40 -25.59 6.27
N LEU A 3 8.87 -24.44 6.75
CA LEU A 3 9.26 -24.22 8.16
C LEU A 3 8.07 -23.89 9.07
N HIS A 4 6.92 -23.52 8.50
CA HIS A 4 5.71 -23.12 9.23
C HIS A 4 4.46 -23.71 8.56
N PRO A 5 4.33 -25.04 8.48
CA PRO A 5 3.27 -25.70 7.72
C PRO A 5 1.86 -25.45 8.30
N GLU A 6 1.76 -25.08 9.58
CA GLU A 6 0.51 -24.76 10.27
C GLU A 6 0.03 -23.32 10.05
N THR A 7 0.89 -22.44 9.49
CA THR A 7 0.56 -21.03 9.32
C THR A 7 -0.17 -20.81 8.00
N PRO A 8 -1.43 -20.34 8.01
CA PRO A 8 -2.14 -20.04 6.77
C PRO A 8 -1.45 -18.93 5.98
N MET A 9 -1.14 -19.21 4.71
CA MET A 9 -0.51 -18.29 3.77
C MET A 9 -1.34 -18.15 2.50
N HIS A 10 -1.58 -16.89 2.10
CA HIS A 10 -2.29 -16.53 0.91
C HIS A 10 -1.39 -15.68 0.04
N PHE A 11 -1.02 -16.19 -1.14
CA PHE A 11 -0.24 -15.47 -2.14
C PHE A 11 -1.16 -14.90 -3.21
N PHE A 12 -1.01 -13.63 -3.51
CA PHE A 12 -1.68 -12.98 -4.64
C PHE A 12 -0.67 -12.77 -5.77
N TRP A 13 -1.01 -13.21 -6.97
CA TRP A 13 -0.13 -13.13 -8.12
C TRP A 13 -0.92 -12.81 -9.40
N ASP A 14 -0.27 -12.12 -10.32
CA ASP A 14 -0.78 -11.88 -11.66
C ASP A 14 -0.30 -12.99 -12.58
N LYS A 15 -0.96 -14.14 -12.54
CA LYS A 15 -0.68 -15.25 -13.44
C LYS A 15 -1.87 -15.47 -14.36
N GLN A 16 -1.70 -15.10 -15.64
CA GLN A 16 -2.66 -15.42 -16.66
C GLN A 16 -2.85 -16.94 -16.75
N ASP A 17 -4.06 -17.40 -17.07
CA ASP A 17 -4.43 -18.82 -17.21
C ASP A 17 -4.37 -19.67 -15.90
N ALA A 18 -4.22 -19.06 -14.74
CA ALA A 18 -4.38 -19.76 -13.47
C ALA A 18 -5.85 -19.78 -13.03
N ASP A 19 -6.22 -20.80 -12.25
CA ASP A 19 -7.50 -20.80 -11.55
C ASP A 19 -7.58 -19.61 -10.58
N GLU A 20 -8.78 -19.13 -10.32
CA GLU A 20 -9.01 -18.02 -9.38
C GLU A 20 -8.36 -18.26 -8.01
N VAL A 21 -8.39 -19.52 -7.55
CA VAL A 21 -7.72 -19.99 -6.33
C VAL A 21 -7.09 -21.35 -6.57
N THR A 22 -5.77 -21.43 -6.47
CA THR A 22 -5.02 -22.68 -6.51
C THR A 22 -4.59 -23.05 -5.08
N LYS A 23 -5.18 -24.09 -4.52
CA LYS A 23 -4.74 -24.64 -3.22
C LYS A 23 -3.57 -25.57 -3.41
N VAL A 24 -2.48 -25.34 -2.68
CA VAL A 24 -1.31 -26.24 -2.65
C VAL A 24 -1.48 -27.29 -1.58
N ASP A 25 -1.95 -26.86 -0.39
CA ASP A 25 -2.28 -27.73 0.74
C ASP A 25 -3.37 -27.10 1.64
N ALA A 26 -3.49 -27.56 2.88
CA ALA A 26 -4.50 -27.07 3.82
C ALA A 26 -4.28 -25.63 4.26
N THR A 27 -3.04 -25.13 4.19
CA THR A 27 -2.63 -23.81 4.71
C THR A 27 -2.04 -22.88 3.65
N LEU A 28 -1.66 -23.38 2.47
CA LEU A 28 -1.07 -22.60 1.39
C LEU A 28 -2.00 -22.51 0.19
N SER A 29 -2.30 -21.28 -0.22
CA SER A 29 -3.09 -20.99 -1.42
C SER A 29 -2.54 -19.82 -2.22
N PHE A 30 -2.67 -19.93 -3.55
CA PHE A 30 -2.40 -18.86 -4.50
C PHE A 30 -3.73 -18.33 -5.03
N HIS A 31 -3.83 -17.01 -5.14
CA HIS A 31 -5.02 -16.31 -5.60
C HIS A 31 -4.64 -15.44 -6.80
N GLN A 32 -5.51 -15.35 -7.79
CA GLN A 32 -5.41 -14.29 -8.79
C GLN A 32 -5.64 -12.93 -8.11
N ILE A 33 -4.99 -11.89 -8.65
CA ILE A 33 -5.16 -10.53 -8.16
C ILE A 33 -6.61 -10.09 -8.36
N ASP A 34 -7.23 -9.71 -7.26
CA ASP A 34 -8.56 -9.14 -7.17
C ASP A 34 -8.53 -8.18 -5.96
N ASP A 35 -8.75 -6.91 -6.19
CA ASP A 35 -8.56 -5.85 -5.19
C ASP A 35 -9.43 -6.07 -3.95
N VAL A 36 -10.68 -6.48 -4.14
CA VAL A 36 -11.62 -6.70 -3.04
C VAL A 36 -11.20 -7.90 -2.20
N LYS A 37 -10.85 -9.00 -2.85
CA LYS A 37 -10.39 -10.21 -2.16
C LYS A 37 -9.06 -9.98 -1.45
N PHE A 38 -8.14 -9.28 -2.10
CA PHE A 38 -6.85 -8.92 -1.54
C PHE A 38 -7.01 -8.08 -0.27
N LEU A 39 -7.75 -6.98 -0.34
CA LEU A 39 -7.99 -6.11 0.82
C LEU A 39 -8.72 -6.83 1.97
N ASN A 40 -9.69 -7.69 1.66
CA ASN A 40 -10.37 -8.49 2.67
C ASN A 40 -9.40 -9.47 3.36
N ARG A 41 -8.51 -10.12 2.62
CA ARG A 41 -7.48 -10.99 3.18
C ARG A 41 -6.46 -10.20 4.00
N MET A 42 -6.01 -9.05 3.50
CA MET A 42 -5.13 -8.16 4.24
C MET A 42 -5.77 -7.68 5.54
N ALA A 43 -7.04 -7.29 5.52
CA ALA A 43 -7.76 -6.88 6.73
C ALA A 43 -7.83 -7.98 7.79
N GLY A 44 -7.94 -9.25 7.39
CA GLY A 44 -7.98 -10.41 8.27
C GLY A 44 -6.62 -11.01 8.64
N CYS A 45 -5.53 -10.63 7.98
CA CYS A 45 -4.23 -11.26 8.21
C CYS A 45 -3.56 -10.77 9.50
N ARG A 46 -2.63 -11.59 10.01
CA ARG A 46 -1.77 -11.23 11.14
C ARG A 46 -0.62 -10.32 10.71
N ALA A 47 -0.10 -10.53 9.51
CA ALA A 47 1.04 -9.80 8.96
C ALA A 47 1.02 -9.87 7.42
N TYR A 48 1.69 -8.95 6.77
CA TYR A 48 1.76 -8.82 5.33
C TYR A 48 3.22 -8.80 4.85
N ALA A 49 3.48 -9.39 3.69
CA ALA A 49 4.79 -9.31 3.05
C ALA A 49 4.64 -8.93 1.57
N SER A 50 5.51 -8.05 1.08
CA SER A 50 5.41 -7.46 -0.25
C SER A 50 6.77 -7.04 -0.79
N THR A 51 6.87 -6.83 -2.09
CA THR A 51 8.01 -6.18 -2.74
C THR A 51 8.05 -4.66 -2.56
N ALA A 52 7.27 -4.11 -1.64
CA ALA A 52 7.21 -2.69 -1.33
C ALA A 52 6.54 -1.82 -2.43
N GLY A 53 5.47 -2.32 -3.06
CA GLY A 53 4.55 -1.49 -3.85
C GLY A 53 3.88 -0.44 -2.95
N PHE A 54 3.88 0.83 -3.39
CA PHE A 54 3.43 1.96 -2.58
C PHE A 54 2.00 1.79 -2.04
N GLU A 55 1.05 1.44 -2.90
CA GLU A 55 -0.37 1.32 -2.53
C GLU A 55 -0.58 0.28 -1.44
N SER A 56 -0.09 -0.93 -1.65
CA SER A 56 -0.30 -2.04 -0.72
C SER A 56 0.34 -1.83 0.65
N ILE A 57 1.43 -1.06 0.72
CA ILE A 57 2.02 -0.66 2.00
C ILE A 57 1.12 0.34 2.73
N CYS A 58 0.61 1.35 2.01
CA CYS A 58 -0.30 2.34 2.59
C CYS A 58 -1.60 1.67 3.10
N GLU A 59 -2.13 0.73 2.36
CA GLU A 59 -3.29 -0.08 2.75
C GLU A 59 -3.00 -0.90 4.02
N ALA A 60 -1.86 -1.58 4.06
CA ALA A 60 -1.43 -2.35 5.23
C ALA A 60 -1.27 -1.45 6.47
N MET A 61 -0.66 -0.27 6.33
CA MET A 61 -0.54 0.71 7.41
C MET A 61 -1.91 1.18 7.89
N TYR A 62 -2.82 1.51 6.97
CA TYR A 62 -4.18 1.92 7.30
C TYR A 62 -4.96 0.82 8.03
N LEU A 63 -4.78 -0.43 7.62
CA LEU A 63 -5.37 -1.61 8.24
C LEU A 63 -4.60 -2.09 9.50
N SER A 64 -3.56 -1.34 9.91
CA SER A 64 -2.75 -1.68 11.09
C SER A 64 -2.04 -3.04 10.96
N LYS A 65 -1.52 -3.37 9.79
CA LYS A 65 -0.80 -4.62 9.54
C LYS A 65 0.71 -4.39 9.52
N PRO A 66 1.48 -5.17 10.28
CA PRO A 66 2.93 -5.16 10.17
C PRO A 66 3.37 -5.70 8.81
N VAL A 67 4.38 -5.05 8.20
CA VAL A 67 4.84 -5.38 6.85
C VAL A 67 6.30 -5.84 6.85
N LEU A 68 6.59 -6.92 6.12
CA LEU A 68 7.93 -7.25 5.65
C LEU A 68 8.05 -6.78 4.19
N MET A 69 8.97 -5.88 3.95
CA MET A 69 9.26 -5.31 2.64
C MET A 69 10.52 -5.92 2.05
N VAL A 70 10.43 -6.51 0.87
CA VAL A 70 11.56 -7.12 0.13
C VAL A 70 11.65 -6.45 -1.25
N PRO A 71 12.28 -5.27 -1.35
CA PRO A 71 12.35 -4.51 -2.59
C PRO A 71 13.06 -5.29 -3.70
N ALA A 72 12.58 -5.17 -4.93
CA ALA A 72 13.17 -5.79 -6.12
C ALA A 72 13.83 -4.77 -7.06
N HIS A 73 13.59 -3.46 -6.89
CA HIS A 73 14.17 -2.39 -7.69
C HIS A 73 14.16 -1.06 -6.91
N ILE A 74 14.86 -0.05 -7.46
CA ILE A 74 15.17 1.22 -6.78
C ILE A 74 13.95 1.99 -6.27
N GLU A 75 12.84 2.00 -7.01
CA GLU A 75 11.60 2.64 -6.55
C GLU A 75 11.08 1.98 -5.26
N GLN A 76 11.08 0.65 -5.26
CA GLN A 76 10.63 -0.13 -4.10
C GLN A 76 11.58 0.03 -2.90
N ASP A 77 12.89 0.22 -3.14
CA ASP A 77 13.84 0.58 -2.09
C ASP A 77 13.48 1.91 -1.42
N CYS A 78 13.16 2.94 -2.22
CA CYS A 78 12.71 4.22 -1.70
C CYS A 78 11.41 4.09 -0.91
N ASN A 79 10.41 3.38 -1.46
CA ASN A 79 9.14 3.15 -0.78
C ASN A 79 9.32 2.40 0.55
N ALA A 80 10.16 1.36 0.56
CA ALA A 80 10.44 0.57 1.77
C ALA A 80 11.15 1.41 2.84
N TYR A 81 12.11 2.26 2.42
CA TYR A 81 12.79 3.16 3.32
C TYR A 81 11.82 4.12 4.00
N ASP A 82 10.98 4.82 3.22
CA ASP A 82 10.01 5.78 3.75
C ASP A 82 8.96 5.09 4.63
N ALA A 83 8.46 3.94 4.21
CA ALA A 83 7.49 3.16 4.98
C ALA A 83 8.08 2.67 6.31
N ARG A 84 9.35 2.26 6.33
CA ARG A 84 10.05 1.89 7.57
C ARG A 84 10.16 3.07 8.52
N GLN A 85 10.51 4.27 8.01
CA GLN A 85 10.57 5.49 8.83
C GLN A 85 9.19 5.86 9.39
N ALA A 86 8.13 5.61 8.62
CA ALA A 86 6.74 5.78 9.05
C ALA A 86 6.26 4.67 10.01
N GLY A 87 7.09 3.68 10.32
CA GLY A 87 6.74 2.60 11.24
C GLY A 87 5.85 1.49 10.62
N ALA A 88 5.81 1.36 9.30
CA ALA A 88 5.02 0.32 8.62
C ALA A 88 5.53 -1.09 8.90
N GLY A 89 6.88 -1.26 8.94
CA GLY A 89 7.43 -2.59 8.98
C GLY A 89 8.96 -2.66 8.98
N ILE A 90 9.45 -3.81 8.56
CA ILE A 90 10.87 -4.14 8.42
C ILE A 90 11.24 -4.36 6.95
N ILE A 91 12.50 -4.10 6.62
CA ILE A 91 13.07 -4.40 5.30
C ILE A 91 13.92 -5.66 5.43
N GLY A 92 13.75 -6.58 4.50
CA GLY A 92 14.53 -7.82 4.40
C GLY A 92 15.10 -8.03 3.01
N GLU A 93 16.10 -8.91 2.89
CA GLU A 93 16.65 -9.37 1.61
C GLU A 93 15.85 -10.55 1.02
N SER A 94 15.00 -11.16 1.82
CA SER A 94 14.13 -12.27 1.42
C SER A 94 12.85 -12.27 2.24
N PHE A 95 11.85 -13.04 1.77
CA PHE A 95 10.57 -13.21 2.47
C PHE A 95 10.72 -14.15 3.68
N ASP A 96 11.41 -13.68 4.72
CA ASP A 96 11.61 -14.39 5.98
C ASP A 96 10.38 -14.26 6.89
N LEU A 97 9.57 -15.31 6.91
CA LEU A 97 8.35 -15.38 7.71
C LEU A 97 8.65 -15.30 9.22
N GLU A 98 9.75 -15.89 9.69
CA GLU A 98 10.09 -15.88 11.11
C GLU A 98 10.36 -14.46 11.61
N SER A 99 11.15 -13.68 10.87
CA SER A 99 11.40 -12.27 11.15
C SER A 99 10.12 -11.44 11.10
N LEU A 100 9.23 -11.68 10.14
CA LEU A 100 7.93 -11.03 10.06
C LEU A 100 7.05 -11.35 11.27
N LEU A 101 6.92 -12.60 11.65
CA LEU A 101 6.09 -13.00 12.79
C LEU A 101 6.64 -12.49 14.13
N ARG A 102 7.97 -12.45 14.28
CA ARG A 102 8.63 -11.84 15.45
C ARG A 102 8.33 -10.35 15.52
N PHE A 103 8.48 -9.62 14.41
CA PHE A 103 8.16 -8.20 14.33
C PHE A 103 6.67 -7.96 14.62
N ALA A 104 5.77 -8.77 14.07
CA ALA A 104 4.34 -8.66 14.30
C ALA A 104 3.94 -8.77 15.79
N GLY A 105 4.75 -9.46 16.60
CA GLY A 105 4.54 -9.56 18.04
C GLY A 105 4.82 -8.27 18.82
N THR A 106 5.57 -7.33 18.24
CA THR A 106 5.97 -6.06 18.85
C THR A 106 5.47 -4.84 18.08
N TYR A 107 4.73 -5.06 16.98
CA TYR A 107 4.28 -4.00 16.10
C TYR A 107 3.29 -3.06 16.78
N VAL A 108 3.53 -1.76 16.61
CA VAL A 108 2.64 -0.70 17.06
C VAL A 108 2.17 0.10 15.85
N PRO A 109 0.87 0.12 15.54
CA PRO A 109 0.35 0.85 14.39
C PRO A 109 0.59 2.36 14.48
N ASN A 110 0.92 2.98 13.34
CA ASN A 110 1.02 4.42 13.22
C ASN A 110 -0.37 5.07 13.19
N ARG A 111 -0.87 5.47 14.35
CA ARG A 111 -2.19 6.09 14.50
C ARG A 111 -2.27 7.49 13.87
N GLU A 112 -1.15 8.17 13.70
CA GLU A 112 -1.10 9.49 13.05
C GLU A 112 -1.35 9.35 11.55
N PHE A 113 -0.70 8.36 10.91
CA PHE A 113 -0.95 8.02 9.51
C PHE A 113 -2.45 7.68 9.28
N ILE A 114 -3.04 6.83 10.13
CA ILE A 114 -4.46 6.46 10.01
C ILE A 114 -5.38 7.68 10.14
N ARG A 115 -5.09 8.59 11.07
CA ARG A 115 -5.86 9.84 11.23
C ARG A 115 -5.70 10.75 10.03
N TRP A 116 -4.48 10.88 9.52
CA TRP A 116 -4.20 11.68 8.33
C TRP A 116 -4.96 11.14 7.11
N VAL A 117 -4.88 9.84 6.81
CA VAL A 117 -5.61 9.22 5.69
C VAL A 117 -7.12 9.50 5.78
N ARG A 118 -7.72 9.38 6.96
CA ARG A 118 -9.15 9.66 7.16
C ARG A 118 -9.55 11.11 6.95
N SER A 119 -8.61 12.04 6.98
CA SER A 119 -8.83 13.47 6.78
C SER A 119 -8.33 13.98 5.43
N CYS A 120 -7.54 13.18 4.68
CA CYS A 120 -6.84 13.65 3.49
C CYS A 120 -7.79 14.06 2.36
N GLU A 121 -8.90 13.37 2.17
CA GLU A 121 -9.91 13.76 1.16
C GLU A 121 -10.36 15.20 1.38
N ARG A 122 -10.79 15.53 2.60
CA ARG A 122 -11.24 16.91 2.94
C ARG A 122 -10.13 17.94 2.77
N GLN A 123 -8.90 17.60 3.14
CA GLN A 123 -7.75 18.49 3.01
C GLN A 123 -7.42 18.73 1.53
N ILE A 124 -7.41 17.68 0.71
CA ILE A 124 -7.13 17.78 -0.73
C ILE A 124 -8.24 18.61 -1.44
N ILE A 125 -9.51 18.29 -1.19
CA ILE A 125 -10.62 19.03 -1.81
C ILE A 125 -10.59 20.50 -1.38
N GLY A 126 -10.42 20.80 -0.10
CA GLY A 126 -10.34 22.17 0.39
C GLY A 126 -9.17 22.96 -0.21
N GLU A 127 -8.03 22.33 -0.45
CA GLU A 127 -6.91 22.97 -1.11
C GLU A 127 -7.17 23.20 -2.62
N LEU A 128 -7.80 22.24 -3.29
CA LEU A 128 -8.21 22.42 -4.70
C LEU A 128 -9.24 23.55 -4.87
N GLU A 129 -10.23 23.64 -3.98
CA GLU A 129 -11.21 24.72 -3.97
C GLU A 129 -10.52 26.09 -3.76
N ARG A 130 -9.62 26.18 -2.79
CA ARG A 130 -8.83 27.38 -2.53
C ARG A 130 -8.01 27.82 -3.74
N LEU A 131 -7.36 26.88 -4.43
CA LEU A 131 -6.60 27.15 -5.65
C LEU A 131 -7.50 27.60 -6.81
N ALA A 132 -8.67 26.98 -6.98
CA ALA A 132 -9.64 27.37 -8.00
C ALA A 132 -10.13 28.79 -7.79
N ASP A 133 -10.46 29.18 -6.55
CA ASP A 133 -10.91 30.54 -6.22
C ASP A 133 -9.82 31.58 -6.50
N GLN A 134 -8.57 31.27 -6.19
CA GLN A 134 -7.45 32.18 -6.50
C GLN A 134 -7.26 32.40 -8.00
N HIS A 135 -7.45 31.35 -8.83
CA HIS A 135 -7.33 31.46 -10.29
C HIS A 135 -8.54 32.12 -10.94
N SER A 136 -9.73 32.00 -10.36
CA SER A 136 -10.93 32.67 -10.82
C SER A 136 -10.85 34.21 -10.67
N ALA A 137 -10.01 34.69 -9.77
CA ALA A 137 -9.71 36.11 -9.58
C ALA A 137 -8.69 36.67 -10.60
N VAL A 138 -8.01 35.83 -11.36
CA VAL A 138 -7.11 36.25 -12.44
C VAL A 138 -7.93 36.51 -13.73
N THR A 139 -8.26 37.73 -13.99
CA THR A 139 -8.85 38.15 -15.29
C THR A 139 -7.80 37.83 -16.37
N VAL A 140 -8.05 36.80 -17.18
CA VAL A 140 -7.22 36.53 -18.36
C VAL A 140 -7.37 37.76 -19.30
N PRO A 141 -6.29 38.48 -19.66
CA PRO A 141 -6.37 39.54 -20.63
C PRO A 141 -6.94 38.96 -21.92
N THR A 142 -8.05 39.52 -22.41
CA THR A 142 -8.65 39.09 -23.68
C THR A 142 -7.62 39.28 -24.79
N LEU A 143 -7.31 38.23 -25.54
CA LEU A 143 -6.33 38.21 -26.65
C LEU A 143 -6.62 39.17 -27.78
N THR A 144 -7.71 39.97 -27.73
CA THR A 144 -8.12 40.95 -28.69
C THR A 144 -7.16 42.12 -28.86
N ASN A 145 -6.16 42.29 -27.98
CA ASN A 145 -5.22 43.41 -28.06
C ASN A 145 -3.90 43.07 -28.78
N TYR A 146 -3.75 41.87 -29.32
CA TYR A 146 -2.49 41.45 -29.95
C TYR A 146 -2.49 41.37 -31.48
N PHE A 147 -3.64 41.62 -32.14
CA PHE A 147 -3.70 41.70 -33.60
C PHE A 147 -4.51 42.96 -33.99
N PRO A 148 -3.83 44.11 -34.17
CA PRO A 148 -4.47 45.21 -34.93
C PRO A 148 -4.56 44.80 -36.39
N ILE A 149 -5.78 44.78 -36.94
CA ILE A 149 -6.08 44.65 -38.39
C ILE A 149 -5.60 45.89 -39.11
#